data_ab77a828f3a924026ba22d1bf78c8e8c
#
_entry.id   ab77a828f3a924026ba22d1bf78c8e8c
#
_cell.length_a   1.000
_cell.length_b   1.000
_cell.length_c   1.000
_cell.angle_alpha   90.00
_cell.angle_beta   90.00
_cell.angle_gamma   90.00
#
_symmetry.space_group_name_H-M   'P 1'
#
loop_
_entity.id
_entity.type
_entity.pdbx_description
1 polymer ?
#
loop_
_entity_poly.entity_id
_entity_poly.type
_entity_poly.pdbx_seq_one_letter_code
_entity_poly.pdbx_strand_id
1 'polypeptide(L)'
;VTIDLLPGGETKIRASRTSLLDENPTVLHLPKETEVVIKALSERTLLYVSSTDNDMVFSPRLYFPYECRVEYRNEGTMQGTATRIVRTVFDKQTAPWSNLVLGEDVNLPGRWSSYPPHHHPQPEIYHYRFFPAQGYGMTALGTEAYQLHNRDTLLITGNKDHPQVAAPGYAMWYLW
;
A
#
# COMPACT_ATOMS: atom_id res chain seq x y z
N VAL A 1 7.62 6.44 15.41
CA VAL A 1 7.23 7.85 15.36
C VAL A 1 6.21 8.16 16.43
N THR A 2 6.10 9.42 16.80
CA THR A 2 4.89 9.96 17.45
C THR A 2 4.16 10.85 16.47
N ILE A 3 2.84 10.87 16.58
CA ILE A 3 1.94 11.64 15.72
C ILE A 3 1.09 12.51 16.62
N ASP A 4 1.11 13.81 16.42
CA ASP A 4 0.31 14.80 17.15
C ASP A 4 -0.59 15.52 16.13
N LEU A 5 -1.90 15.49 16.33
CA LEU A 5 -2.87 16.22 15.51
C LEU A 5 -3.11 17.61 16.13
N LEU A 6 -3.02 18.67 15.31
CA LEU A 6 -3.24 20.07 15.74
C LEU A 6 -4.48 20.66 15.02
N PRO A 7 -5.23 21.62 15.61
CA PRO A 7 -5.07 22.14 16.97
C PRO A 7 -5.93 21.40 18.02
N GLY A 8 -5.37 21.16 19.18
CA GLY A 8 -6.11 20.83 20.41
C GLY A 8 -6.22 19.37 20.80
N GLY A 9 -5.56 18.45 20.12
CA GLY A 9 -5.53 17.05 20.52
C GLY A 9 -4.18 16.65 21.12
N GLU A 10 -4.07 16.58 22.45
CA GLU A 10 -2.94 15.93 23.13
C GLU A 10 -2.96 14.40 22.94
N THR A 11 -3.02 13.93 21.74
CA THR A 11 -2.98 12.48 21.53
C THR A 11 -1.66 12.14 20.86
N LYS A 12 -0.60 12.01 21.67
CA LYS A 12 0.67 11.47 21.22
C LYS A 12 0.51 9.99 20.85
N ILE A 13 0.13 9.74 19.64
CA ILE A 13 -0.01 8.38 19.12
C ILE A 13 1.38 7.88 18.77
N ARG A 14 1.77 6.74 19.33
CA ARG A 14 3.02 6.08 18.98
C ARG A 14 2.75 5.01 17.92
N ALA A 15 3.41 5.15 16.78
CA ALA A 15 3.36 4.15 15.72
C ALA A 15 4.76 3.59 15.45
N SER A 16 4.86 2.29 15.24
CA SER A 16 6.08 1.59 14.83
C SER A 16 5.72 0.43 13.93
N ARG A 17 6.65 0.09 13.04
CA ARG A 17 6.58 -1.08 12.18
C ARG A 17 8.00 -1.51 11.85
N THR A 18 8.33 -2.76 12.06
CA THR A 18 9.68 -3.28 11.83
C THR A 18 9.78 -4.11 10.54
N SER A 19 8.67 -4.72 10.12
CA SER A 19 8.62 -5.54 8.92
C SER A 19 7.45 -5.13 8.01
N LEU A 20 7.74 -4.83 6.75
CA LEU A 20 6.69 -4.64 5.72
C LEU A 20 6.06 -5.97 5.31
N LEU A 21 6.77 -7.09 5.47
CA LEU A 21 6.26 -8.39 5.08
C LEU A 21 5.34 -9.00 6.14
N ASP A 22 5.66 -8.83 7.42
CA ASP A 22 5.03 -9.59 8.51
C ASP A 22 4.03 -8.78 9.33
N GLU A 23 4.11 -7.44 9.28
CA GLU A 23 3.27 -6.57 10.11
C GLU A 23 2.31 -5.75 9.26
N ASN A 24 1.11 -5.52 9.78
CA ASN A 24 0.15 -4.61 9.18
C ASN A 24 0.54 -3.14 9.42
N PRO A 25 0.13 -2.21 8.56
CA PRO A 25 0.45 -0.80 8.69
C PRO A 25 -0.35 -0.08 9.79
N THR A 26 0.22 1.02 10.30
CA THR A 26 -0.53 2.09 10.94
C THR A 26 -0.68 3.21 9.93
N VAL A 27 -1.90 3.71 9.71
CA VAL A 27 -2.18 4.73 8.70
C VAL A 27 -2.97 5.88 9.31
N LEU A 28 -2.53 7.09 9.07
CA LEU A 28 -3.23 8.32 9.40
C LEU A 28 -3.87 8.88 8.14
N HIS A 29 -5.20 8.97 8.14
CA HIS A 29 -6.01 9.53 7.07
C HIS A 29 -6.51 10.91 7.48
N LEU A 30 -6.12 11.93 6.74
CA LEU A 30 -6.38 13.32 7.04
C LEU A 30 -7.25 13.98 5.97
N PRO A 31 -8.22 14.82 6.36
CA PRO A 31 -8.84 15.75 5.42
C PRO A 31 -7.87 16.87 5.07
N LYS A 32 -8.21 17.65 4.05
CA LYS A 32 -7.49 18.89 3.71
C LYS A 32 -7.41 19.85 4.91
N GLU A 33 -6.40 20.69 4.90
CA GLU A 33 -6.21 21.76 5.91
C GLU A 33 -6.01 21.24 7.34
N THR A 34 -5.58 19.98 7.50
CA THR A 34 -5.26 19.40 8.80
C THR A 34 -3.76 19.46 9.04
N GLU A 35 -3.36 20.14 10.11
CA GLU A 35 -1.97 20.17 10.54
C GLU A 35 -1.64 18.94 11.38
N VAL A 36 -0.49 18.32 11.10
CA VAL A 36 0.01 17.17 11.84
C VAL A 36 1.51 17.31 12.08
N VAL A 37 1.95 16.99 13.29
CA VAL A 37 3.36 16.92 13.63
C VAL A 37 3.76 15.45 13.79
N ILE A 38 4.68 14.99 12.94
CA ILE A 38 5.22 13.63 12.98
C ILE A 38 6.69 13.73 13.44
N LYS A 39 6.98 13.13 14.59
CA LYS A 39 8.33 13.09 15.15
C LYS A 39 8.93 11.71 15.03
N ALA A 40 10.05 11.59 14.34
CA ALA A 40 10.85 10.37 14.31
C ALA A 40 11.41 10.06 15.72
N LEU A 41 11.36 8.79 16.12
CA LEU A 41 11.94 8.29 17.38
C LEU A 41 13.17 7.40 17.12
N SER A 42 13.52 7.18 15.86
CA SER A 42 14.67 6.41 15.41
C SER A 42 15.53 7.26 14.47
N GLU A 43 16.77 6.89 14.28
CA GLU A 43 17.69 7.60 13.36
C GLU A 43 17.16 7.64 11.92
N ARG A 44 16.41 6.61 11.53
CA ARG A 44 15.81 6.51 10.20
C ARG A 44 14.35 6.11 10.34
N THR A 45 13.48 6.90 9.75
CA THR A 45 12.04 6.62 9.66
C THR A 45 11.61 6.76 8.21
N LEU A 46 10.84 5.80 7.73
CA LEU A 46 10.25 5.80 6.41
C LEU A 46 8.76 6.10 6.54
N LEU A 47 8.31 7.10 5.81
CA LEU A 47 6.89 7.47 5.72
C LEU A 47 6.49 7.42 4.25
N TYR A 48 5.29 6.93 3.99
CA TYR A 48 4.63 7.02 2.68
C TYR A 48 3.48 8.00 2.82
N VAL A 49 3.49 9.02 1.97
CA VAL A 49 2.45 10.04 1.94
C VAL A 49 1.79 10.00 0.58
N SER A 50 0.50 9.72 0.56
CA SER A 50 -0.33 9.76 -0.65
C SER A 50 -1.40 10.81 -0.49
N SER A 51 -1.69 11.56 -1.53
CA SER A 51 -2.72 12.61 -1.52
C SER A 51 -3.53 12.59 -2.80
N THR A 52 -4.76 13.05 -2.69
CA THR A 52 -5.66 13.30 -3.83
C THR A 52 -6.58 14.45 -3.48
N ASP A 53 -7.14 15.09 -4.49
CA ASP A 53 -8.17 16.11 -4.31
C ASP A 53 -9.43 15.49 -3.70
N ASN A 54 -10.00 16.16 -2.72
CA ASN A 54 -11.23 15.75 -2.09
C ASN A 54 -11.98 16.96 -1.50
N ASP A 55 -13.24 17.12 -1.91
CA ASP A 55 -14.11 18.19 -1.41
C ASP A 55 -14.92 17.77 -0.17
N MET A 56 -14.90 16.48 0.15
CA MET A 56 -15.60 15.97 1.32
C MET A 56 -14.91 16.37 2.61
N VAL A 57 -15.69 16.82 3.58
CA VAL A 57 -15.21 17.10 4.94
C VAL A 57 -15.38 15.85 5.78
N PHE A 58 -14.33 15.44 6.47
CA PHE A 58 -14.34 14.32 7.40
C PHE A 58 -13.36 14.56 8.56
N SER A 59 -13.50 13.82 9.64
CA SER A 59 -12.60 13.91 10.78
C SER A 59 -11.31 13.10 10.52
N PRO A 60 -10.14 13.56 10.98
CA PRO A 60 -8.93 12.76 10.99
C PRO A 60 -9.17 11.37 11.57
N ARG A 61 -8.66 10.34 10.92
CA ARG A 61 -8.79 8.96 11.38
C ARG A 61 -7.46 8.24 11.38
N LEU A 62 -7.15 7.60 12.49
CA LEU A 62 -6.03 6.67 12.62
C LEU A 62 -6.55 5.25 12.46
N TYR A 63 -5.91 4.50 11.58
CA TYR A 63 -6.13 3.06 11.41
C TYR A 63 -4.97 2.32 12.08
N PHE A 64 -5.31 1.47 13.01
CA PHE A 64 -4.35 0.61 13.70
C PHE A 64 -4.11 -0.71 12.94
N PRO A 65 -3.00 -1.40 13.17
CA PRO A 65 -2.70 -2.66 12.48
C PRO A 65 -3.79 -3.73 12.59
N TYR A 66 -4.52 -3.78 13.69
CA TYR A 66 -5.61 -4.76 13.93
C TYR A 66 -6.90 -4.43 13.16
N GLU A 67 -7.05 -3.21 12.64
CA GLU A 67 -8.20 -2.81 11.81
C GLU A 67 -8.00 -3.16 10.34
N CYS A 68 -6.77 -3.50 9.94
CA CYS A 68 -6.44 -3.83 8.57
C CYS A 68 -7.08 -5.17 8.18
N ARG A 69 -7.86 -5.19 7.11
CA ARG A 69 -8.44 -6.42 6.56
C ARG A 69 -7.36 -7.17 5.80
N VAL A 70 -7.05 -8.38 6.23
CA VAL A 70 -6.04 -9.25 5.62
C VAL A 70 -6.72 -10.38 4.87
N GLU A 71 -6.35 -10.57 3.60
CA GLU A 71 -6.89 -11.62 2.73
C GLU A 71 -5.73 -12.39 2.08
N TYR A 72 -5.82 -13.71 2.07
CA TYR A 72 -4.93 -14.58 1.30
C TYR A 72 -5.60 -14.88 -0.04
N ARG A 73 -5.35 -14.02 -1.03
CA ARG A 73 -5.99 -14.16 -2.35
C ARG A 73 -5.36 -15.24 -3.19
N ASN A 74 -6.20 -15.95 -3.94
CA ASN A 74 -5.83 -17.07 -4.82
C ASN A 74 -5.17 -18.26 -4.10
N GLU A 75 -5.36 -18.38 -2.79
CA GLU A 75 -4.93 -19.56 -2.05
C GLU A 75 -5.65 -20.81 -2.60
N GLY A 76 -4.90 -21.89 -2.77
CA GLY A 76 -5.43 -23.15 -3.29
C GLY A 76 -5.75 -23.16 -4.79
N THR A 77 -5.51 -22.07 -5.52
CA THR A 77 -5.74 -21.99 -6.98
C THR A 77 -4.44 -21.81 -7.75
N MET A 78 -4.47 -22.11 -9.05
CA MET A 78 -3.32 -21.89 -9.97
C MET A 78 -1.99 -22.44 -9.44
N GLN A 79 -2.02 -23.58 -8.74
CA GLN A 79 -0.84 -24.17 -8.09
C GLN A 79 -0.11 -23.19 -7.16
N GLY A 80 -0.83 -22.22 -6.59
CA GLY A 80 -0.30 -21.18 -5.71
C GLY A 80 0.54 -20.11 -6.41
N THR A 81 0.62 -20.09 -7.74
CA THR A 81 1.48 -19.13 -8.46
C THR A 81 1.02 -17.68 -8.36
N ALA A 82 -0.23 -17.44 -7.99
CA ALA A 82 -0.78 -16.10 -7.79
C ALA A 82 -1.28 -15.87 -6.34
N THR A 83 -0.85 -16.70 -5.41
CA THR A 83 -1.16 -16.49 -3.99
C THR A 83 -0.41 -15.28 -3.46
N ARG A 84 -1.14 -14.38 -2.82
CA ARG A 84 -0.60 -13.17 -2.21
C ARG A 84 -1.37 -12.77 -0.97
N ILE A 85 -0.76 -11.96 -0.13
CA ILE A 85 -1.40 -11.36 1.04
C ILE A 85 -1.82 -9.95 0.67
N VAL A 86 -3.13 -9.68 0.70
CA VAL A 86 -3.70 -8.35 0.47
C VAL A 86 -4.11 -7.76 1.81
N ARG A 87 -3.63 -6.56 2.12
CA ARG A 87 -3.91 -5.83 3.34
C ARG A 87 -4.62 -4.55 2.99
N THR A 88 -5.93 -4.52 3.14
CA THR A 88 -6.75 -3.32 2.88
C THR A 88 -6.89 -2.52 4.16
N VAL A 89 -6.41 -1.28 4.15
CA VAL A 89 -6.54 -0.37 5.28
C VAL A 89 -7.90 0.30 5.25
N PHE A 90 -8.26 0.91 4.13
CA PHE A 90 -9.60 1.44 3.89
C PHE A 90 -9.94 1.45 2.39
N ASP A 91 -11.20 1.34 2.11
CA ASP A 91 -11.80 1.37 0.79
C ASP A 91 -13.11 2.19 0.80
N LYS A 92 -13.83 2.21 -0.32
CA LYS A 92 -15.09 2.96 -0.42
C LYS A 92 -16.21 2.41 0.50
N GLN A 93 -16.10 1.20 1.01
CA GLN A 93 -17.05 0.64 1.98
C GLN A 93 -16.79 1.16 3.38
N THR A 94 -15.52 1.28 3.76
CA THR A 94 -15.09 1.68 5.11
C THR A 94 -14.81 3.18 5.24
N ALA A 95 -14.54 3.87 4.11
CA ALA A 95 -14.30 5.31 4.04
C ALA A 95 -14.97 5.91 2.78
N PRO A 96 -16.32 5.94 2.69
CA PRO A 96 -17.03 6.41 1.50
C PRO A 96 -16.76 7.89 1.17
N TRP A 97 -16.33 8.67 2.15
CA TRP A 97 -15.92 10.07 1.99
C TRP A 97 -14.54 10.27 1.36
N SER A 98 -13.74 9.24 1.31
CA SER A 98 -12.38 9.30 0.76
C SER A 98 -12.37 9.17 -0.76
N ASN A 99 -11.56 9.98 -1.45
CA ASN A 99 -11.20 9.77 -2.85
C ASN A 99 -9.95 8.90 -3.02
N LEU A 100 -9.38 8.44 -1.91
CA LEU A 100 -8.36 7.38 -1.89
C LEU A 100 -8.98 6.06 -1.44
N VAL A 101 -8.43 4.97 -1.93
CA VAL A 101 -8.42 3.65 -1.31
C VAL A 101 -6.97 3.31 -1.02
N LEU A 102 -6.71 2.64 0.08
CA LEU A 102 -5.35 2.36 0.50
C LEU A 102 -5.20 0.94 1.02
N GLY A 103 -4.19 0.30 0.53
CA GLY A 103 -3.76 -0.99 1.01
C GLY A 103 -2.38 -1.36 0.52
N GLU A 104 -1.98 -2.57 0.82
CA GLU A 104 -0.70 -3.12 0.42
C GLU A 104 -0.81 -4.59 0.08
N ASP A 105 0.08 -5.05 -0.79
CA ASP A 105 0.21 -6.47 -1.13
C ASP A 105 1.60 -6.98 -0.74
N VAL A 106 1.63 -8.23 -0.28
CA VAL A 106 2.85 -8.99 -0.08
C VAL A 106 2.84 -10.19 -1.01
N ASN A 107 3.79 -10.22 -1.92
CA ASN A 107 4.02 -11.33 -2.83
C ASN A 107 5.24 -12.12 -2.39
N LEU A 108 5.06 -13.42 -2.19
CA LEU A 108 6.17 -14.33 -1.97
C LEU A 108 7.00 -14.49 -3.26
N PRO A 109 8.25 -14.96 -3.17
CA PRO A 109 9.12 -15.13 -4.33
C PRO A 109 8.48 -15.93 -5.46
N GLY A 110 8.56 -15.42 -6.69
CA GLY A 110 8.00 -16.04 -7.89
C GLY A 110 6.47 -15.98 -8.03
N ARG A 111 5.78 -15.26 -7.14
CA ARG A 111 4.31 -15.18 -7.16
C ARG A 111 3.81 -13.95 -7.90
N TRP A 112 2.67 -14.14 -8.58
CA TRP A 112 1.95 -13.07 -9.28
C TRP A 112 0.99 -12.32 -8.36
N SER A 113 0.78 -11.05 -8.68
CA SER A 113 -0.20 -10.16 -8.10
C SER A 113 -1.04 -9.48 -9.17
N SER A 114 -2.17 -8.89 -8.76
CA SER A 114 -3.18 -8.34 -9.68
C SER A 114 -3.57 -9.38 -10.75
N TYR A 115 -3.69 -10.64 -10.31
CA TYR A 115 -3.94 -11.77 -11.17
C TYR A 115 -5.24 -12.51 -10.80
N PRO A 116 -6.12 -12.93 -11.77
CA PRO A 116 -5.98 -12.72 -13.22
C PRO A 116 -5.81 -11.26 -13.62
N PRO A 117 -5.17 -10.98 -14.79
CA PRO A 117 -5.05 -9.61 -15.30
C PRO A 117 -6.40 -8.92 -15.36
N HIS A 118 -6.46 -7.70 -14.89
CA HIS A 118 -7.68 -6.90 -14.86
C HIS A 118 -7.33 -5.41 -14.95
N HIS A 119 -8.34 -4.63 -15.26
CA HIS A 119 -8.27 -3.18 -15.31
C HIS A 119 -9.55 -2.55 -14.74
N HIS A 120 -9.47 -1.28 -14.44
CA HIS A 120 -10.58 -0.45 -14.00
C HIS A 120 -10.29 1.03 -14.33
N PRO A 121 -11.32 1.90 -14.38
CA PRO A 121 -11.14 3.29 -14.80
C PRO A 121 -10.40 4.16 -13.78
N GLN A 122 -10.37 3.76 -12.50
CA GLN A 122 -9.68 4.52 -11.47
C GLN A 122 -8.16 4.40 -11.66
N PRO A 123 -7.42 5.51 -11.64
CA PRO A 123 -5.97 5.46 -11.65
C PRO A 123 -5.43 4.88 -10.35
N GLU A 124 -4.30 4.22 -10.42
CA GLU A 124 -3.59 3.68 -9.26
C GLU A 124 -2.12 4.10 -9.26
N ILE A 125 -1.56 4.13 -8.07
CA ILE A 125 -0.13 4.31 -7.85
C ILE A 125 0.36 3.13 -7.02
N TYR A 126 1.36 2.40 -7.54
CA TYR A 126 2.01 1.32 -6.82
C TYR A 126 3.44 1.69 -6.50
N HIS A 127 3.80 1.65 -5.20
CA HIS A 127 5.17 1.88 -4.76
C HIS A 127 5.77 0.59 -4.22
N TYR A 128 6.91 0.17 -4.78
CA TYR A 128 7.48 -1.17 -4.59
C TYR A 128 8.67 -1.20 -3.62
N ARG A 129 8.72 -2.28 -2.85
CA ARG A 129 9.89 -2.68 -2.08
C ARG A 129 10.18 -4.16 -2.31
N PHE A 130 11.44 -4.51 -2.42
CA PHE A 130 11.91 -5.89 -2.57
C PHE A 130 12.75 -6.31 -1.39
N PHE A 131 12.66 -7.61 -1.06
CA PHE A 131 13.36 -8.21 0.06
C PHE A 131 14.04 -9.51 -0.37
N PRO A 132 15.42 -9.53 -0.33
CA PRO A 132 16.31 -8.41 -0.02
C PRO A 132 16.26 -7.26 -1.06
N ALA A 133 16.83 -6.10 -0.72
CA ALA A 133 16.61 -4.84 -1.45
C ALA A 133 17.17 -4.80 -2.88
N GLN A 134 18.09 -5.68 -3.25
CA GLN A 134 18.57 -5.85 -4.62
C GLN A 134 17.61 -6.65 -5.51
N GLY A 135 16.50 -7.13 -4.93
CA GLY A 135 15.47 -7.85 -5.65
C GLY A 135 14.77 -7.02 -6.71
N TYR A 136 14.09 -7.71 -7.61
CA TYR A 136 13.35 -7.13 -8.71
C TYR A 136 12.07 -7.92 -9.00
N GLY A 137 11.23 -7.34 -9.81
CA GLY A 137 10.02 -7.96 -10.33
C GLY A 137 9.73 -7.49 -11.74
N MET A 138 8.60 -7.93 -12.27
CA MET A 138 8.09 -7.51 -13.57
C MET A 138 6.65 -7.08 -13.41
N THR A 139 6.23 -6.13 -14.25
CA THR A 139 4.82 -5.75 -14.40
C THR A 139 4.49 -5.62 -15.87
N ALA A 140 3.26 -5.99 -16.25
CA ALA A 140 2.70 -5.52 -17.50
C ALA A 140 1.85 -4.27 -17.24
N LEU A 141 1.77 -3.39 -18.23
CA LEU A 141 0.83 -2.27 -18.26
C LEU A 141 0.20 -2.26 -19.67
N GLY A 142 -0.93 -2.92 -19.79
CA GLY A 142 -1.50 -3.29 -21.10
C GLY A 142 -0.57 -4.24 -21.83
N THR A 143 -0.05 -3.82 -22.98
CA THR A 143 0.87 -4.62 -23.83
C THR A 143 2.35 -4.36 -23.55
N GLU A 144 2.68 -3.41 -22.70
CA GLU A 144 4.06 -3.07 -22.33
C GLU A 144 4.47 -3.82 -21.07
N ALA A 145 5.74 -4.19 -20.98
CA ALA A 145 6.33 -4.84 -19.81
C ALA A 145 7.49 -4.02 -19.24
N TYR A 146 7.55 -3.93 -17.93
CA TYR A 146 8.57 -3.17 -17.21
C TYR A 146 9.23 -4.02 -16.15
N GLN A 147 10.52 -3.87 -15.98
CA GLN A 147 11.24 -4.37 -14.82
C GLN A 147 11.06 -3.40 -13.65
N LEU A 148 10.76 -3.94 -12.49
CA LEU A 148 10.55 -3.19 -11.26
C LEU A 148 11.73 -3.41 -10.31
N HIS A 149 12.22 -2.32 -9.71
CA HIS A 149 13.28 -2.35 -8.71
C HIS A 149 12.79 -1.81 -7.35
N ASN A 150 13.62 -1.97 -6.36
CA ASN A 150 13.32 -1.48 -5.02
C ASN A 150 13.20 0.05 -5.00
N ARG A 151 12.06 0.56 -4.53
CA ARG A 151 11.63 1.97 -4.49
C ARG A 151 11.09 2.54 -5.80
N ASP A 152 10.88 1.72 -6.80
CA ASP A 152 10.16 2.18 -7.99
C ASP A 152 8.71 2.49 -7.66
N THR A 153 8.14 3.35 -8.48
CA THR A 153 6.72 3.71 -8.43
C THR A 153 6.12 3.58 -9.83
N LEU A 154 5.06 2.80 -9.94
CA LEU A 154 4.29 2.63 -11.17
C LEU A 154 3.04 3.50 -11.11
N LEU A 155 2.81 4.29 -12.15
CA LEU A 155 1.57 5.02 -12.37
C LEU A 155 0.70 4.22 -13.33
N ILE A 156 -0.44 3.73 -12.85
CA ILE A 156 -1.40 2.94 -13.64
C ILE A 156 -2.53 3.88 -14.04
N THR A 157 -2.50 4.29 -15.30
CA THR A 157 -3.48 5.20 -15.88
C THR A 157 -4.07 4.58 -17.14
N GLY A 158 -5.23 5.04 -17.57
CA GLY A 158 -5.80 4.67 -18.85
C GLY A 158 -6.43 3.28 -18.92
N ASN A 159 -6.93 2.74 -17.81
CA ASN A 159 -7.70 1.50 -17.80
C ASN A 159 -6.94 0.32 -18.44
N LYS A 160 -5.69 0.11 -18.02
CA LYS A 160 -4.79 -0.93 -18.54
C LYS A 160 -4.68 -2.09 -17.59
N ASP A 161 -4.63 -3.31 -18.13
CA ASP A 161 -4.28 -4.50 -17.34
C ASP A 161 -2.90 -4.32 -16.71
N HIS A 162 -2.79 -4.66 -15.42
CA HIS A 162 -1.57 -4.34 -14.64
C HIS A 162 -1.11 -5.48 -13.70
N PRO A 163 -0.99 -6.73 -14.21
CA PRO A 163 -0.45 -7.83 -13.40
C PRO A 163 1.03 -7.63 -13.11
N GLN A 164 1.47 -8.16 -11.96
CA GLN A 164 2.86 -8.05 -11.51
C GLN A 164 3.35 -9.39 -10.98
N VAL A 165 4.66 -9.58 -10.98
CA VAL A 165 5.31 -10.78 -10.46
C VAL A 165 6.61 -10.43 -9.73
N ALA A 166 6.83 -11.04 -8.57
CA ALA A 166 8.11 -11.03 -7.90
C ALA A 166 9.08 -12.02 -8.59
N ALA A 167 10.33 -11.64 -8.79
CA ALA A 167 11.32 -12.57 -9.30
C ALA A 167 11.57 -13.71 -8.29
N PRO A 168 11.95 -14.93 -8.73
CA PRO A 168 12.32 -16.02 -7.84
C PRO A 168 13.43 -15.59 -6.86
N GLY A 169 13.26 -15.92 -5.57
CA GLY A 169 14.21 -15.58 -4.51
C GLY A 169 13.99 -14.21 -3.85
N TYR A 170 13.04 -13.39 -4.32
CA TYR A 170 12.76 -12.07 -3.77
C TYR A 170 11.29 -11.92 -3.40
N ALA A 171 11.01 -11.53 -2.16
CA ALA A 171 9.66 -11.10 -1.80
C ALA A 171 9.43 -9.66 -2.30
N MET A 172 8.23 -9.39 -2.77
CA MET A 172 7.79 -8.06 -3.22
C MET A 172 6.67 -7.56 -2.32
N TRP A 173 6.84 -6.38 -1.78
CA TRP A 173 5.79 -5.61 -1.14
C TRP A 173 5.50 -4.39 -1.99
N TYR A 174 4.24 -4.03 -2.14
CA TYR A 174 3.89 -2.74 -2.71
C TYR A 174 2.68 -2.12 -2.03
N LEU A 175 2.74 -0.80 -1.91
CA LEU A 175 1.65 0.06 -1.45
C LEU A 175 0.80 0.45 -2.66
N TRP A 176 -0.49 0.31 -2.54
CA TRP A 176 -1.46 0.76 -3.55
C TRP A 176 -2.51 1.70 -2.95
#